data_f6f54d3380a8fee5ada58e073b7be706
#
_entry.id   f6f54d3380a8fee5ada58e073b7be706
#
_cell.length_a   1.000
_cell.length_b   1.000
_cell.length_c   1.000
_cell.angle_alpha   90.00
_cell.angle_beta   90.00
_cell.angle_gamma   90.00
#
_symmetry.space_group_name_H-M   'P 1'
#
loop_
_entity.id
_entity.type
_entity.pdbx_description
1 polymer ?
#
loop_
_entity_poly.entity_id
_entity_poly.type
_entity_poly.pdbx_seq_one_letter_code
_entity_poly.pdbx_strand_id
1 'polypeptide(L)'
;MAERTSLNSASVVLGNLGDLLPNLETLYKDIHANPELSMHETRTADIAADRLRKAGFEVTTGVGKTGVVGLLRNGEGPTVMLRADMDALPIAENTGLAYASKVTATDAEGNSVSVGHMCGHDMHVTWLVGAATLLSQARDVWKGTLMAVFQSGEETAQGAQAMIDDGLLKRFPTPDVVLGQHVMVGPAGTVAGSGGPITSAADSLQIRLYGRGAHGSMPHRSCRHGGIRRPAAPNDRVPRGCRK
;
A
#
# COMPACT_ATOMS: atom_id res chain seq x y z
N MET A 1 -32.43 -16.96 -12.18
CA MET A 1 -31.67 -18.08 -11.59
C MET A 1 -30.24 -17.67 -11.16
N ALA A 2 -29.48 -16.92 -11.96
CA ALA A 2 -28.10 -16.49 -11.63
C ALA A 2 -27.97 -15.69 -10.32
N GLU A 3 -28.92 -14.81 -10.04
CA GLU A 3 -28.87 -13.92 -8.85
C GLU A 3 -29.05 -14.68 -7.51
N ARG A 4 -29.92 -15.72 -7.48
CA ARG A 4 -30.08 -16.59 -6.31
C ARG A 4 -28.84 -17.47 -6.06
N THR A 5 -28.12 -17.88 -7.12
CA THR A 5 -26.92 -18.71 -7.00
C THR A 5 -25.76 -17.89 -6.45
N SER A 6 -25.61 -16.61 -6.85
CA SER A 6 -24.55 -15.72 -6.37
C SER A 6 -24.69 -15.36 -4.89
N LEU A 7 -25.90 -15.11 -4.41
CA LEU A 7 -26.20 -14.86 -3.00
C LEU A 7 -25.88 -16.07 -2.12
N ASN A 8 -26.16 -17.28 -2.63
CA ASN A 8 -25.83 -18.51 -1.90
C ASN A 8 -24.32 -18.72 -1.80
N SER A 9 -23.57 -18.46 -2.87
CA SER A 9 -22.10 -18.56 -2.88
C SER A 9 -21.44 -17.60 -1.90
N ALA A 10 -21.88 -16.35 -1.85
CA ALA A 10 -21.36 -15.36 -0.89
C ALA A 10 -21.64 -15.80 0.56
N SER A 11 -22.83 -16.34 0.86
CA SER A 11 -23.16 -16.84 2.19
C SER A 11 -22.29 -18.03 2.59
N VAL A 12 -21.95 -18.92 1.65
CA VAL A 12 -21.06 -20.06 1.89
C VAL A 12 -19.64 -19.56 2.20
N VAL A 13 -19.11 -18.62 1.40
CA VAL A 13 -17.77 -18.03 1.63
C VAL A 13 -17.70 -17.36 2.99
N LEU A 14 -18.72 -16.63 3.40
CA LEU A 14 -18.77 -15.91 4.68
C LEU A 14 -19.13 -16.78 5.88
N GLY A 15 -19.49 -18.04 5.67
CA GLY A 15 -19.99 -18.93 6.72
C GLY A 15 -19.07 -19.08 7.92
N ASN A 16 -17.76 -19.11 7.69
CA ASN A 16 -16.75 -19.26 8.74
C ASN A 16 -16.16 -17.93 9.22
N LEU A 17 -16.73 -16.79 8.79
CA LEU A 17 -16.17 -15.46 9.15
C LEU A 17 -16.16 -15.24 10.67
N GLY A 18 -17.23 -15.64 11.38
CA GLY A 18 -17.33 -15.45 12.82
C GLY A 18 -16.18 -16.15 13.60
N ASP A 19 -15.82 -17.34 13.19
CA ASP A 19 -14.74 -18.13 13.81
C ASP A 19 -13.34 -17.55 13.47
N LEU A 20 -13.23 -16.91 12.31
CA LEU A 20 -11.97 -16.33 11.85
C LEU A 20 -11.66 -14.95 12.48
N LEU A 21 -12.71 -14.16 12.79
CA LEU A 21 -12.56 -12.78 13.26
C LEU A 21 -11.60 -12.59 14.44
N PRO A 22 -11.63 -13.40 15.53
CA PRO A 22 -10.71 -13.19 16.65
C PRO A 22 -9.23 -13.36 16.24
N ASN A 23 -8.95 -14.25 15.28
CA ASN A 23 -7.63 -14.45 14.75
C ASN A 23 -7.18 -13.28 13.87
N LEU A 24 -8.08 -12.74 13.05
CA LEU A 24 -7.83 -11.55 12.22
C LEU A 24 -7.61 -10.30 13.08
N GLU A 25 -8.38 -10.13 14.15
CA GLU A 25 -8.20 -9.03 15.08
C GLU A 25 -6.82 -9.10 15.78
N THR A 26 -6.40 -10.30 16.15
CA THR A 26 -5.06 -10.52 16.72
C THR A 26 -3.97 -10.19 15.70
N LEU A 27 -4.14 -10.63 14.45
CA LEU A 27 -3.22 -10.34 13.35
C LEU A 27 -3.11 -8.84 13.10
N TYR A 28 -4.24 -8.15 13.01
CA TYR A 28 -4.29 -6.70 12.84
C TYR A 28 -3.50 -5.97 13.93
N LYS A 29 -3.78 -6.26 15.20
CA LYS A 29 -3.10 -5.63 16.34
C LYS A 29 -1.61 -5.92 16.37
N ASP A 30 -1.21 -7.11 15.94
CA ASP A 30 0.20 -7.52 15.87
C ASP A 30 0.95 -6.75 14.77
N ILE A 31 0.38 -6.61 13.56
CA ILE A 31 0.97 -5.82 12.47
C ILE A 31 1.00 -4.35 12.87
N HIS A 32 -0.09 -3.82 13.41
CA HIS A 32 -0.21 -2.43 13.86
C HIS A 32 0.87 -2.03 14.88
N ALA A 33 1.14 -2.92 15.84
CA ALA A 33 2.16 -2.68 16.86
C ALA A 33 3.60 -2.81 16.36
N ASN A 34 3.82 -3.41 15.18
CA ASN A 34 5.13 -3.69 14.62
C ASN A 34 5.25 -3.23 13.15
N PRO A 35 5.00 -1.96 12.86
CA PRO A 35 5.03 -1.42 11.50
C PRO A 35 6.45 -1.37 10.93
N GLU A 36 6.54 -1.52 9.61
CA GLU A 36 7.80 -1.46 8.86
C GLU A 36 7.71 -0.42 7.75
N LEU A 37 8.80 0.31 7.51
CA LEU A 37 8.86 1.33 6.46
C LEU A 37 8.82 0.71 5.06
N SER A 38 8.45 1.53 4.08
CA SER A 38 8.44 1.19 2.65
C SER A 38 9.70 0.46 2.21
N MET A 39 9.53 -0.64 1.48
CA MET A 39 10.60 -1.52 0.99
C MET A 39 11.42 -2.23 2.09
N HIS A 40 10.94 -2.25 3.35
CA HIS A 40 11.57 -2.93 4.48
C HIS A 40 10.58 -3.85 5.23
N GLU A 41 9.44 -4.16 4.64
CA GLU A 41 8.30 -4.89 5.21
C GLU A 41 8.58 -6.40 5.32
N THR A 42 9.74 -6.79 5.86
CA THR A 42 10.19 -8.19 5.89
C THR A 42 9.35 -9.06 6.80
N ARG A 43 9.04 -8.56 8.00
CA ARG A 43 8.20 -9.27 8.97
C ARG A 43 6.77 -9.39 8.49
N THR A 44 6.20 -8.31 7.99
CA THR A 44 4.82 -8.27 7.47
C THR A 44 4.67 -9.19 6.26
N ALA A 45 5.66 -9.20 5.36
CA ALA A 45 5.71 -10.10 4.22
C ALA A 45 5.78 -11.58 4.64
N ASP A 46 6.61 -11.91 5.64
CA ASP A 46 6.72 -13.27 6.16
C ASP A 46 5.39 -13.73 6.80
N ILE A 47 4.72 -12.87 7.55
CA ILE A 47 3.41 -13.15 8.12
C ILE A 47 2.39 -13.42 7.01
N ALA A 48 2.31 -12.56 6.00
CA ALA A 48 1.41 -12.72 4.87
C ALA A 48 1.68 -14.05 4.13
N ALA A 49 2.96 -14.35 3.85
CA ALA A 49 3.37 -15.57 3.19
C ALA A 49 2.97 -16.82 3.98
N ASP A 50 3.18 -16.84 5.30
CA ASP A 50 2.82 -17.95 6.16
C ASP A 50 1.31 -18.16 6.25
N ARG A 51 0.54 -17.09 6.31
CA ARG A 51 -0.93 -17.16 6.30
C ARG A 51 -1.44 -17.72 4.98
N LEU A 52 -0.89 -17.29 3.84
CA LEU A 52 -1.25 -17.82 2.53
C LEU A 52 -0.87 -19.32 2.40
N ARG A 53 0.33 -19.73 2.85
CA ARG A 53 0.73 -21.15 2.84
C ARG A 53 -0.24 -22.01 3.64
N LYS A 54 -0.61 -21.56 4.85
CA LYS A 54 -1.61 -22.23 5.70
C LYS A 54 -2.98 -22.35 5.04
N ALA A 55 -3.34 -21.36 4.21
CA ALA A 55 -4.56 -21.38 3.41
C ALA A 55 -4.43 -22.20 2.10
N GLY A 56 -3.29 -22.85 1.86
CA GLY A 56 -3.08 -23.73 0.72
C GLY A 56 -2.72 -23.04 -0.60
N PHE A 57 -2.20 -21.80 -0.53
CA PHE A 57 -1.68 -21.09 -1.69
C PHE A 57 -0.24 -21.57 -2.03
N GLU A 58 0.08 -21.57 -3.33
CA GLU A 58 1.44 -21.57 -3.82
C GLU A 58 2.01 -20.16 -3.64
N VAL A 59 3.06 -19.99 -2.83
CA VAL A 59 3.53 -18.66 -2.39
C VAL A 59 4.94 -18.38 -2.89
N THR A 60 5.12 -17.24 -3.53
CA THR A 60 6.40 -16.66 -3.91
C THR A 60 6.64 -15.39 -3.09
N THR A 61 7.75 -15.34 -2.38
CA THR A 61 8.20 -14.17 -1.61
C THR A 61 9.32 -13.43 -2.33
N GLY A 62 9.60 -12.20 -1.90
CA GLY A 62 10.70 -11.40 -2.43
C GLY A 62 10.43 -10.81 -3.81
N VAL A 63 9.19 -10.76 -4.25
CA VAL A 63 8.83 -10.15 -5.53
C VAL A 63 8.95 -8.63 -5.42
N GLY A 64 9.89 -8.05 -6.17
CA GLY A 64 10.21 -6.62 -6.05
C GLY A 64 10.77 -6.22 -4.69
N LYS A 65 11.54 -7.09 -4.04
CA LYS A 65 12.22 -7.00 -2.75
C LYS A 65 11.43 -7.67 -1.59
N THR A 66 10.32 -7.10 -1.13
CA THR A 66 9.56 -7.65 0.01
C THR A 66 8.15 -8.11 -0.38
N GLY A 67 7.73 -7.88 -1.62
CA GLY A 67 6.40 -8.27 -2.09
C GLY A 67 6.16 -9.79 -2.05
N VAL A 68 4.89 -10.16 -1.84
CA VAL A 68 4.45 -11.56 -1.76
C VAL A 68 3.33 -11.81 -2.76
N VAL A 69 3.44 -12.91 -3.51
CA VAL A 69 2.41 -13.35 -4.44
C VAL A 69 2.00 -14.77 -4.07
N GLY A 70 0.71 -14.96 -3.83
CA GLY A 70 0.10 -16.26 -3.60
C GLY A 70 -0.87 -16.63 -4.70
N LEU A 71 -0.80 -17.85 -5.22
CA LEU A 71 -1.72 -18.40 -6.20
C LEU A 71 -2.52 -19.55 -5.60
N LEU A 72 -3.84 -19.48 -5.73
CA LEU A 72 -4.76 -20.55 -5.39
C LEU A 72 -5.57 -20.93 -6.61
N ARG A 73 -5.21 -22.05 -7.25
CA ARG A 73 -5.90 -22.58 -8.44
C ARG A 73 -7.07 -23.47 -8.03
N ASN A 74 -8.23 -23.27 -8.66
CA ASN A 74 -9.44 -24.02 -8.40
C ASN A 74 -10.22 -24.36 -9.67
N GLY A 75 -9.56 -25.04 -10.62
CA GLY A 75 -10.10 -25.41 -11.91
C GLY A 75 -10.02 -24.30 -12.95
N GLU A 76 -10.67 -24.50 -14.09
CA GLU A 76 -10.73 -23.51 -15.17
C GLU A 76 -11.62 -22.33 -14.79
N GLY A 77 -11.26 -21.12 -15.20
CA GLY A 77 -11.99 -19.90 -14.94
C GLY A 77 -11.08 -18.68 -14.90
N PRO A 78 -11.64 -17.51 -14.59
CA PRO A 78 -10.87 -16.26 -14.58
C PRO A 78 -9.80 -16.23 -13.48
N THR A 79 -8.78 -15.42 -13.72
CA THR A 79 -7.79 -15.05 -12.70
C THR A 79 -8.22 -13.73 -12.06
N VAL A 80 -8.50 -13.77 -10.77
CA VAL A 80 -8.84 -12.58 -9.99
C VAL A 80 -7.68 -12.24 -9.06
N MET A 81 -7.13 -11.05 -9.19
CA MET A 81 -6.09 -10.54 -8.31
C MET A 81 -6.71 -9.68 -7.21
N LEU A 82 -6.38 -9.99 -5.97
CA LEU A 82 -6.64 -9.14 -4.80
C LEU A 82 -5.34 -8.53 -4.34
N ARG A 83 -5.32 -7.21 -4.11
CA ARG A 83 -4.11 -6.48 -3.72
C ARG A 83 -4.28 -5.82 -2.35
N ALA A 84 -3.26 -5.93 -1.51
CA ALA A 84 -3.06 -5.14 -0.31
C ALA A 84 -1.63 -4.60 -0.27
N ASP A 85 -1.45 -3.38 0.19
CA ASP A 85 -0.16 -2.81 0.54
C ASP A 85 0.25 -3.18 1.98
N MET A 86 1.54 -3.05 2.32
CA MET A 86 2.08 -3.55 3.59
C MET A 86 2.84 -2.51 4.40
N ASP A 87 3.30 -1.44 3.78
CA ASP A 87 4.22 -0.49 4.37
C ASP A 87 3.56 0.50 5.33
N ALA A 88 4.37 1.07 6.22
CA ALA A 88 3.97 2.08 7.18
C ALA A 88 4.75 3.38 6.96
N LEU A 89 4.29 4.43 7.61
CA LEU A 89 4.80 5.80 7.48
C LEU A 89 5.81 6.15 8.58
N PRO A 90 6.78 7.04 8.32
CA PRO A 90 7.69 7.57 9.32
C PRO A 90 6.98 8.61 10.22
N ILE A 91 5.93 8.18 10.90
CA ILE A 91 5.04 9.03 11.72
C ILE A 91 4.89 8.41 13.11
N ALA A 92 5.03 9.23 14.15
CA ALA A 92 4.78 8.81 15.52
C ALA A 92 3.28 8.61 15.77
N GLU A 93 2.90 7.47 16.31
CA GLU A 93 1.55 7.20 16.72
C GLU A 93 1.21 7.88 18.06
N ASN A 94 0.06 8.52 18.12
CA ASN A 94 -0.46 9.18 19.32
C ASN A 94 -1.94 8.86 19.56
N THR A 95 -2.32 7.59 19.37
CA THR A 95 -3.71 7.13 19.52
C THR A 95 -4.06 6.77 20.97
N GLY A 96 -3.07 6.43 21.79
CA GLY A 96 -3.27 5.93 23.15
C GLY A 96 -3.79 4.48 23.19
N LEU A 97 -3.82 3.76 22.09
CA LEU A 97 -4.24 2.36 22.05
C LEU A 97 -3.24 1.46 22.78
N ALA A 98 -3.73 0.39 23.38
CA ALA A 98 -2.88 -0.57 24.10
C ALA A 98 -1.86 -1.28 23.18
N TYR A 99 -2.16 -1.35 21.89
CA TYR A 99 -1.31 -1.93 20.84
C TYR A 99 -0.70 -0.87 19.90
N ALA A 100 -0.69 0.41 20.33
CA ALA A 100 -0.05 1.49 19.60
C ALA A 100 1.43 1.19 19.33
N SER A 101 1.91 1.55 18.14
CA SER A 101 3.30 1.37 17.75
C SER A 101 4.25 2.18 18.64
N LYS A 102 5.36 1.56 18.99
CA LYS A 102 6.53 2.19 19.65
C LYS A 102 7.80 1.94 18.82
N VAL A 103 7.63 1.50 17.60
CA VAL A 103 8.73 1.16 16.70
C VAL A 103 9.44 2.44 16.24
N THR A 104 10.76 2.36 16.20
CA THR A 104 11.62 3.34 15.54
C THR A 104 12.45 2.64 14.48
N ALA A 105 12.68 3.31 13.36
CA ALA A 105 13.51 2.81 12.27
C ALA A 105 14.40 3.93 11.73
N THR A 106 15.36 3.57 10.88
CA THR A 106 16.19 4.54 10.15
C THR A 106 15.55 4.78 8.78
N ASP A 107 15.25 6.04 8.47
CA ASP A 107 14.73 6.43 7.16
C ASP A 107 15.80 6.43 6.06
N ALA A 108 15.42 6.75 4.83
CA ALA A 108 16.33 6.79 3.69
C ALA A 108 17.41 7.88 3.81
N GLU A 109 17.17 8.91 4.61
CA GLU A 109 18.07 10.01 4.89
C GLU A 109 19.02 9.70 6.06
N GLY A 110 18.87 8.54 6.74
CA GLY A 110 19.69 8.12 7.87
C GLY A 110 19.21 8.64 9.24
N ASN A 111 18.02 9.22 9.32
CA ASN A 111 17.45 9.70 10.58
C ASN A 111 16.71 8.59 11.31
N SER A 112 16.75 8.62 12.64
CA SER A 112 15.88 7.78 13.46
C SER A 112 14.48 8.40 13.52
N VAL A 113 13.49 7.66 13.04
CA VAL A 113 12.09 8.10 12.97
C VAL A 113 11.17 7.11 13.68
N SER A 114 10.08 7.59 14.27
CA SER A 114 9.00 6.72 14.72
C SER A 114 8.24 6.17 13.51
N VAL A 115 7.73 4.95 13.62
CA VAL A 115 6.99 4.30 12.53
C VAL A 115 5.59 3.94 12.99
N GLY A 116 4.58 4.19 12.15
CA GLY A 116 3.19 3.85 12.46
C GLY A 116 2.34 3.61 11.21
N HIS A 117 1.35 2.72 11.31
CA HIS A 117 0.36 2.47 10.27
C HIS A 117 -0.71 3.57 10.23
N MET A 118 -0.34 4.75 9.72
CA MET A 118 -1.25 5.91 9.65
C MET A 118 -2.10 5.93 8.37
N CYS A 119 -1.82 5.04 7.41
CA CYS A 119 -2.62 4.85 6.19
C CYS A 119 -3.52 3.61 6.23
N GLY A 120 -3.39 2.75 7.25
CA GLY A 120 -4.25 1.58 7.46
C GLY A 120 -3.87 0.34 6.65
N HIS A 121 -2.64 0.24 6.18
CA HIS A 121 -2.15 -0.91 5.41
C HIS A 121 -2.12 -2.22 6.24
N ASP A 122 -1.97 -2.14 7.54
CA ASP A 122 -2.18 -3.24 8.49
C ASP A 122 -3.58 -3.86 8.39
N MET A 123 -4.60 -3.03 8.23
CA MET A 123 -5.97 -3.48 7.99
C MET A 123 -6.11 -4.11 6.60
N HIS A 124 -5.47 -3.52 5.58
CA HIS A 124 -5.51 -4.07 4.21
C HIS A 124 -4.88 -5.47 4.14
N VAL A 125 -3.72 -5.67 4.79
CA VAL A 125 -3.08 -6.99 4.93
C VAL A 125 -4.03 -7.97 5.61
N THR A 126 -4.64 -7.55 6.72
CA THR A 126 -5.55 -8.38 7.49
C THR A 126 -6.78 -8.79 6.67
N TRP A 127 -7.37 -7.86 5.93
CA TRP A 127 -8.52 -8.14 5.06
C TRP A 127 -8.17 -9.12 3.95
N LEU A 128 -7.02 -8.95 3.29
CA LEU A 128 -6.60 -9.86 2.23
C LEU A 128 -6.31 -11.27 2.77
N VAL A 129 -5.67 -11.39 3.95
CA VAL A 129 -5.48 -12.68 4.63
C VAL A 129 -6.83 -13.32 4.95
N GLY A 130 -7.78 -12.54 5.45
CA GLY A 130 -9.14 -13.00 5.75
C GLY A 130 -9.86 -13.50 4.51
N ALA A 131 -9.89 -12.71 3.44
CA ALA A 131 -10.52 -13.06 2.18
C ALA A 131 -9.89 -14.31 1.54
N ALA A 132 -8.55 -14.39 1.51
CA ALA A 132 -7.82 -15.54 1.01
C ALA A 132 -8.16 -16.82 1.80
N THR A 133 -8.25 -16.71 3.13
CA THR A 133 -8.61 -17.85 3.99
C THR A 133 -10.03 -18.32 3.72
N LEU A 134 -11.00 -17.42 3.71
CA LEU A 134 -12.41 -17.76 3.47
C LEU A 134 -12.63 -18.37 2.09
N LEU A 135 -12.03 -17.78 1.05
CA LEU A 135 -12.13 -18.30 -0.31
C LEU A 135 -11.45 -19.67 -0.46
N SER A 136 -10.34 -19.91 0.25
CA SER A 136 -9.67 -21.23 0.25
C SER A 136 -10.53 -22.32 0.88
N GLN A 137 -11.35 -21.99 1.86
CA GLN A 137 -12.26 -22.91 2.54
C GLN A 137 -13.54 -23.19 1.72
N ALA A 138 -13.91 -22.29 0.83
CA ALA A 138 -15.18 -22.36 0.06
C ALA A 138 -14.96 -22.69 -1.43
N ARG A 139 -14.00 -23.59 -1.75
CA ARG A 139 -13.61 -23.93 -3.14
C ARG A 139 -14.75 -24.51 -3.98
N ASP A 140 -15.77 -25.08 -3.35
CA ASP A 140 -16.88 -25.70 -4.07
C ASP A 140 -17.80 -24.68 -4.75
N VAL A 141 -17.76 -23.39 -4.34
CA VAL A 141 -18.67 -22.36 -4.85
C VAL A 141 -18.04 -21.38 -5.84
N TRP A 142 -16.79 -21.57 -6.20
CA TRP A 142 -16.11 -20.74 -7.21
C TRP A 142 -15.13 -21.56 -8.06
N LYS A 143 -14.73 -21.05 -9.22
CA LYS A 143 -13.74 -21.62 -10.13
C LYS A 143 -12.79 -20.53 -10.64
N GLY A 144 -11.60 -20.94 -11.08
CA GLY A 144 -10.56 -20.07 -11.60
C GLY A 144 -9.33 -19.99 -10.70
N THR A 145 -8.61 -18.90 -10.80
CA THR A 145 -7.40 -18.65 -10.01
C THR A 145 -7.56 -17.41 -9.15
N LEU A 146 -7.35 -17.53 -7.84
CA LEU A 146 -7.21 -16.40 -6.94
C LEU A 146 -5.73 -16.07 -6.80
N MET A 147 -5.36 -14.83 -7.10
CA MET A 147 -4.01 -14.29 -6.96
C MET A 147 -4.01 -13.24 -5.85
N ALA A 148 -3.42 -13.57 -4.69
CA ALA A 148 -3.26 -12.64 -3.58
C ALA A 148 -1.89 -11.94 -3.69
N VAL A 149 -1.89 -10.62 -3.78
CA VAL A 149 -0.68 -9.80 -3.93
C VAL A 149 -0.54 -8.87 -2.75
N PHE A 150 0.51 -9.05 -1.97
CA PHE A 150 0.91 -8.13 -0.92
C PHE A 150 2.03 -7.26 -1.46
N GLN A 151 1.70 -6.00 -1.70
CA GLN A 151 2.59 -5.03 -2.34
C GLN A 151 3.43 -4.30 -1.29
N SER A 152 4.72 -4.20 -1.56
CA SER A 152 5.65 -3.35 -0.81
C SER A 152 5.58 -1.89 -1.25
N GLY A 153 6.11 -0.97 -0.43
CA GLY A 153 6.52 0.37 -0.81
C GLY A 153 5.48 1.21 -1.56
N GLU A 154 4.23 1.23 -1.08
CA GLU A 154 3.17 2.05 -1.67
C GLU A 154 3.40 3.53 -1.39
N GLU A 155 3.74 3.87 -0.14
CA GLU A 155 3.92 5.25 0.34
C GLU A 155 5.09 5.99 -0.34
N THR A 156 6.02 5.24 -0.93
CA THR A 156 7.14 5.79 -1.72
C THR A 156 6.92 5.65 -3.22
N ALA A 157 5.78 5.09 -3.66
CA ALA A 157 5.44 4.79 -5.05
C ALA A 157 6.48 3.90 -5.77
N GLN A 158 7.28 3.12 -5.03
CA GLN A 158 8.37 2.30 -5.59
C GLN A 158 7.98 0.83 -5.75
N GLY A 159 7.15 0.31 -4.84
CA GLY A 159 6.94 -1.12 -4.70
C GLY A 159 6.20 -1.76 -5.87
N ALA A 160 5.14 -1.13 -6.37
CA ALA A 160 4.41 -1.68 -7.51
C ALA A 160 5.32 -1.78 -8.75
N GLN A 161 6.11 -0.74 -9.03
CA GLN A 161 7.06 -0.77 -10.15
C GLN A 161 8.14 -1.83 -9.93
N ALA A 162 8.70 -1.94 -8.74
CA ALA A 162 9.69 -2.97 -8.40
C ALA A 162 9.14 -4.39 -8.62
N MET A 163 7.89 -4.66 -8.23
CA MET A 163 7.24 -5.94 -8.47
C MET A 163 7.02 -6.21 -9.98
N ILE A 164 6.64 -5.20 -10.75
CA ILE A 164 6.48 -5.31 -12.22
C ILE A 164 7.84 -5.59 -12.87
N ASP A 165 8.89 -4.88 -12.49
CA ASP A 165 10.25 -5.05 -13.02
C ASP A 165 10.83 -6.42 -12.68
N ASP A 166 10.51 -6.97 -11.48
CA ASP A 166 10.83 -8.36 -11.11
C ASP A 166 9.94 -9.40 -11.79
N GLY A 167 9.05 -8.97 -12.67
CA GLY A 167 8.28 -9.84 -13.56
C GLY A 167 6.92 -10.27 -13.04
N LEU A 168 6.27 -9.50 -12.16
CA LEU A 168 4.92 -9.80 -11.67
C LEU A 168 3.95 -10.20 -12.80
N LEU A 169 3.97 -9.47 -13.91
CA LEU A 169 3.08 -9.73 -15.06
C LEU A 169 3.65 -10.74 -16.06
N LYS A 170 4.82 -11.35 -15.80
CA LYS A 170 5.46 -12.35 -16.68
C LYS A 170 5.60 -13.71 -16.00
N ARG A 171 5.86 -13.73 -14.70
CA ARG A 171 6.07 -14.94 -13.89
C ARG A 171 4.76 -15.54 -13.39
N PHE A 172 3.72 -14.74 -13.29
CA PHE A 172 2.42 -15.10 -12.77
C PHE A 172 1.32 -14.93 -13.82
N PRO A 173 0.16 -15.59 -13.67
CA PRO A 173 -0.96 -15.43 -14.59
C PRO A 173 -1.38 -13.96 -14.71
N THR A 174 -1.67 -13.51 -15.92
CA THR A 174 -2.26 -12.18 -16.12
C THR A 174 -3.67 -12.18 -15.55
N PRO A 175 -4.01 -11.26 -14.62
CA PRO A 175 -5.34 -11.21 -14.05
C PRO A 175 -6.37 -10.65 -15.04
N ASP A 176 -7.55 -11.25 -15.07
CA ASP A 176 -8.71 -10.73 -15.79
C ASP A 176 -9.37 -9.58 -15.02
N VAL A 177 -9.28 -9.61 -13.67
CA VAL A 177 -9.82 -8.59 -12.78
C VAL A 177 -8.81 -8.32 -11.66
N VAL A 178 -8.61 -7.04 -11.34
CA VAL A 178 -7.80 -6.59 -10.21
C VAL A 178 -8.68 -5.82 -9.24
N LEU A 179 -8.68 -6.24 -7.98
CA LEU A 179 -9.43 -5.58 -6.91
C LEU A 179 -8.45 -5.13 -5.82
N GLY A 180 -8.60 -3.90 -5.40
CA GLY A 180 -7.93 -3.31 -4.24
C GLY A 180 -8.93 -2.53 -3.42
N GLN A 181 -8.60 -2.31 -2.16
CA GLN A 181 -9.44 -1.55 -1.24
C GLN A 181 -8.55 -0.67 -0.36
N HIS A 182 -9.13 0.40 0.15
CA HIS A 182 -8.44 1.30 1.05
C HIS A 182 -9.35 1.73 2.19
N VAL A 183 -8.83 1.82 3.42
CA VAL A 183 -9.56 2.42 4.54
C VAL A 183 -9.77 3.91 4.27
N MET A 184 -10.98 4.37 4.50
CA MET A 184 -11.36 5.77 4.28
C MET A 184 -12.10 6.30 5.50
N VAL A 185 -12.08 7.61 5.67
CA VAL A 185 -12.87 8.28 6.72
C VAL A 185 -14.35 8.14 6.39
N GLY A 186 -15.10 7.55 7.31
CA GLY A 186 -16.54 7.31 7.14
C GLY A 186 -17.12 6.48 8.29
N PRO A 187 -18.42 6.20 8.28
CA PRO A 187 -19.04 5.30 9.26
C PRO A 187 -18.46 3.90 9.15
N ALA A 188 -18.06 3.30 10.26
CA ALA A 188 -17.54 1.93 10.29
C ALA A 188 -18.56 0.93 9.70
N GLY A 189 -18.05 -0.06 8.95
CA GLY A 189 -18.87 -1.07 8.29
C GLY A 189 -19.48 -0.64 6.95
N THR A 190 -19.19 0.57 6.46
CA THR A 190 -19.59 0.99 5.12
C THR A 190 -18.52 0.65 4.08
N VAL A 191 -18.97 0.27 2.88
CA VAL A 191 -18.13 0.09 1.70
C VAL A 191 -18.63 1.04 0.63
N ALA A 192 -17.72 1.79 0.03
CA ALA A 192 -18.02 2.71 -1.06
C ALA A 192 -17.19 2.38 -2.31
N GLY A 193 -17.75 2.63 -3.46
CA GLY A 193 -17.10 2.51 -4.76
C GLY A 193 -17.75 3.42 -5.77
N SER A 194 -17.05 3.74 -6.84
CA SER A 194 -17.54 4.56 -7.93
C SER A 194 -17.09 3.99 -9.27
N GLY A 195 -17.89 4.17 -10.30
CA GLY A 195 -17.46 3.93 -11.68
C GLY A 195 -16.49 5.03 -12.15
N GLY A 196 -15.45 4.65 -12.88
CA GLY A 196 -14.42 5.57 -13.38
C GLY A 196 -13.30 5.85 -12.36
N PRO A 197 -12.51 6.91 -12.57
CA PRO A 197 -11.40 7.24 -11.68
C PRO A 197 -11.88 7.55 -10.26
N ILE A 198 -11.29 6.89 -9.26
CA ILE A 198 -11.64 7.08 -7.85
C ILE A 198 -10.48 7.64 -7.02
N THR A 199 -9.24 7.39 -7.46
CA THR A 199 -8.04 7.91 -6.82
C THR A 199 -7.44 9.06 -7.62
N SER A 200 -6.73 9.97 -6.93
CA SER A 200 -5.99 11.06 -7.58
C SER A 200 -4.66 10.55 -8.16
N ALA A 201 -4.16 11.26 -9.17
CA ALA A 201 -2.78 11.13 -9.61
C ALA A 201 -1.93 12.21 -8.93
N ALA A 202 -0.68 11.88 -8.64
CA ALA A 202 0.26 12.80 -8.01
C ALA A 202 1.64 12.69 -8.67
N ASP A 203 2.32 13.83 -8.73
CA ASP A 203 3.72 13.93 -9.13
C ASP A 203 4.52 14.57 -7.99
N SER A 204 5.75 14.11 -7.78
CA SER A 204 6.68 14.70 -6.82
C SER A 204 7.77 15.47 -7.54
N LEU A 205 8.03 16.70 -7.11
CA LEU A 205 9.06 17.55 -7.68
C LEU A 205 10.00 18.05 -6.60
N GLN A 206 11.28 17.69 -6.70
CA GLN A 206 12.32 18.25 -5.84
C GLN A 206 13.04 19.40 -6.55
N ILE A 207 12.93 20.61 -6.00
CA ILE A 207 13.59 21.80 -6.54
C ILE A 207 14.73 22.20 -5.61
N ARG A 208 15.97 22.16 -6.09
CA ARG A 208 17.14 22.66 -5.38
C ARG A 208 17.58 23.99 -5.96
N LEU A 209 17.47 25.05 -5.17
CA LEU A 209 17.89 26.39 -5.57
C LEU A 209 19.30 26.64 -4.99
N TYR A 210 20.26 26.95 -5.87
CA TYR A 210 21.60 27.35 -5.49
C TYR A 210 21.69 28.87 -5.52
N GLY A 211 22.29 29.45 -4.50
CA GLY A 211 22.47 30.87 -4.43
C GLY A 211 22.66 31.40 -3.01
N ARG A 212 22.78 32.71 -2.88
CA ARG A 212 22.87 33.37 -1.59
C ARG A 212 21.49 33.61 -1.02
N GLY A 213 21.21 33.05 0.14
CA GLY A 213 19.97 33.29 0.88
C GLY A 213 19.90 34.70 1.46
N ALA A 214 18.69 35.21 1.65
CA ALA A 214 18.40 36.42 2.39
C ALA A 214 17.07 36.28 3.13
N HIS A 215 16.84 37.15 4.12
CA HIS A 215 15.56 37.19 4.83
C HIS A 215 14.38 37.46 3.85
N GLY A 216 13.25 36.84 4.06
CA GLY A 216 12.09 36.90 3.15
C GLY A 216 11.59 38.32 2.87
N SER A 217 11.75 39.26 3.82
CA SER A 217 11.44 40.70 3.62
C SER A 217 12.52 41.46 2.84
N MET A 218 13.66 40.81 2.53
CA MET A 218 14.81 41.43 1.83
C MET A 218 15.18 40.64 0.56
N PRO A 219 14.27 40.40 -0.38
CA PRO A 219 14.52 39.55 -1.56
C PRO A 219 15.59 40.16 -2.48
N HIS A 220 15.83 41.46 -2.41
CA HIS A 220 16.89 42.16 -3.15
C HIS A 220 18.31 41.80 -2.70
N ARG A 221 18.46 41.16 -1.54
CA ARG A 221 19.72 40.65 -1.01
C ARG A 221 20.03 39.21 -1.35
N SER A 222 19.06 38.51 -1.93
CA SER A 222 19.25 37.12 -2.37
C SER A 222 19.76 37.07 -3.81
N CYS A 223 20.67 36.13 -4.08
CA CYS A 223 21.15 35.82 -5.42
C CYS A 223 20.80 34.38 -5.75
N ARG A 224 20.07 34.14 -6.83
CA ARG A 224 19.73 32.81 -7.33
C ARG A 224 20.59 32.49 -8.55
N HIS A 225 21.32 31.38 -8.50
CA HIS A 225 22.03 30.85 -9.65
C HIS A 225 21.20 29.67 -10.21
N GLY A 226 20.63 29.89 -11.43
CA GLY A 226 19.87 28.84 -12.11
C GLY A 226 18.44 29.27 -12.44
N GLY A 227 18.13 29.18 -13.69
CA GLY A 227 17.02 29.85 -14.36
C GLY A 227 15.63 29.23 -14.14
N ILE A 228 15.07 29.37 -12.96
CA ILE A 228 13.59 29.39 -12.88
C ILE A 228 13.19 30.84 -13.24
N ARG A 229 12.86 31.05 -14.51
CA ARG A 229 12.22 32.30 -14.95
C ARG A 229 10.79 32.29 -14.41
N ARG A 230 10.51 33.08 -13.36
CA ARG A 230 9.13 33.53 -13.16
C ARG A 230 8.70 34.34 -14.41
N PRO A 231 7.46 34.25 -14.87
CA PRO A 231 6.93 35.24 -15.79
C PRO A 231 7.21 36.60 -15.15
N ALA A 232 7.94 37.48 -15.87
CA ALA A 232 8.33 38.77 -15.35
C ALA A 232 7.09 39.58 -15.01
N ALA A 233 6.90 39.90 -13.74
CA ALA A 233 6.03 41.05 -13.42
C ALA A 233 6.68 42.34 -13.96
N PRO A 234 5.91 43.34 -14.41
CA PRO A 234 6.44 44.49 -15.14
C PRO A 234 7.51 45.32 -14.41
N ASN A 235 7.85 45.00 -13.16
CA ASN A 235 8.77 45.80 -12.31
C ASN A 235 9.90 44.97 -11.66
N ASP A 236 10.18 43.71 -12.08
CA ASP A 236 11.26 42.92 -11.55
C ASP A 236 12.61 43.38 -12.10
N ARG A 237 13.26 44.34 -11.45
CA ARG A 237 14.67 44.70 -11.70
C ARG A 237 15.59 43.70 -11.02
N VAL A 238 16.31 42.91 -11.81
CA VAL A 238 17.38 42.04 -11.31
C VAL A 238 18.47 42.90 -10.67
N PRO A 239 18.88 42.68 -9.42
CA PRO A 239 19.97 43.44 -8.78
C PRO A 239 21.26 43.27 -9.57
N ARG A 240 21.95 44.39 -9.87
CA ARG A 240 23.18 44.46 -10.72
C ARG A 240 24.39 43.67 -10.15
N GLY A 241 24.31 43.15 -8.93
CA GLY A 241 25.41 42.47 -8.27
C GLY A 241 25.52 40.95 -8.51
N CYS A 242 24.62 40.33 -9.25
CA CYS A 242 24.56 38.87 -9.49
C CYS A 242 24.94 38.47 -10.93
N ARG A 243 25.69 39.32 -11.65
CA ARG A 243 26.20 38.94 -12.96
C ARG A 243 27.60 38.33 -12.80
N LYS A 244 27.68 37.02 -12.95
CA LYS A 244 28.81 36.26 -13.51
C LYS A 244 28.25 35.11 -14.27
#